data_a70dd929a7d56c659989e2e63b4bc0ab
#
_entry.id   a70dd929a7d56c659989e2e63b4bc0ab
#
_cell.length_a   1.000
_cell.length_b   1.000
_cell.length_c   1.000
_cell.angle_alpha   90.00
_cell.angle_beta   90.00
_cell.angle_gamma   90.00
#
_symmetry.space_group_name_H-M   'P 1'
#
loop_
_entity.id
_entity.type
_entity.pdbx_description
1 polymer ?
#
loop_
_entity_poly.entity_id
_entity_poly.type
_entity_poly.pdbx_seq_one_letter_code
_entity_poly.pdbx_strand_id
1 'polypeptide(L)'
;RIEILESLKASPDLDVLIVGAGVNGIATFRDLALNDAKVLLIDRADFASGASAASSPMAHGGIRYLENGEFRLVREAVQERNRMLLNAPHIVKPLPTTLPIFKTFSGLLNAPLKFFNILDRPSERGALVIKIGLMLYDAFTRKQKTVPKHQVLSGKKSLIHWNLLNPSVRYTATYYDGAITEPERLAVEMLLDTEKERENAQALNYLSLVGGKMDFVTLKDELT
;
A
#
# COMPACT_ATOMS: atom_id res chain seq x y z
N ARG A 1 21.93 10.34 -16.16
CA ARG A 1 21.49 9.51 -17.28
C ARG A 1 22.64 9.16 -18.25
N ILE A 2 23.33 10.16 -18.85
CA ILE A 2 24.40 9.91 -19.80
C ILE A 2 25.51 9.07 -19.14
N GLU A 3 25.95 9.43 -17.97
CA GLU A 3 26.95 8.71 -17.19
C GLU A 3 26.57 7.25 -16.93
N ILE A 4 25.31 7.01 -16.57
CA ILE A 4 24.81 5.64 -16.35
C ILE A 4 24.83 4.83 -17.65
N LEU A 5 24.40 5.43 -18.78
CA LEU A 5 24.44 4.77 -20.08
C LEU A 5 25.87 4.45 -20.54
N GLU A 6 26.84 5.33 -20.29
CA GLU A 6 28.25 5.11 -20.56
C GLU A 6 28.82 4.03 -19.66
N SER A 7 28.47 4.04 -18.37
CA SER A 7 28.87 2.99 -17.41
C SER A 7 28.35 1.62 -17.83
N LEU A 8 27.10 1.52 -18.26
CA LEU A 8 26.50 0.27 -18.74
C LEU A 8 27.13 -0.24 -20.03
N LYS A 9 27.57 0.67 -20.93
CA LYS A 9 28.32 0.29 -22.15
C LYS A 9 29.74 -0.21 -21.82
N ALA A 10 30.35 0.36 -20.81
CA ALA A 10 31.73 -0.02 -20.39
C ALA A 10 31.74 -1.32 -19.55
N SER A 11 30.72 -1.54 -18.72
CA SER A 11 30.57 -2.73 -17.87
C SER A 11 29.11 -3.20 -17.85
N PRO A 12 28.68 -3.99 -18.84
CA PRO A 12 27.29 -4.39 -19.03
C PRO A 12 26.82 -5.48 -18.08
N ASP A 13 27.69 -6.01 -17.22
CA ASP A 13 27.34 -7.10 -16.32
C ASP A 13 26.41 -6.62 -15.20
N LEU A 14 25.30 -7.32 -15.02
CA LEU A 14 24.29 -7.10 -14.00
C LEU A 14 23.89 -8.43 -13.36
N ASP A 15 23.54 -8.40 -12.06
CA ASP A 15 22.94 -9.56 -11.42
C ASP A 15 21.44 -9.62 -11.76
N VAL A 16 20.76 -8.45 -11.77
CA VAL A 16 19.33 -8.37 -12.02
C VAL A 16 18.96 -7.14 -12.85
N LEU A 17 18.18 -7.34 -13.89
CA LEU A 17 17.44 -6.29 -14.60
C LEU A 17 15.99 -6.30 -14.18
N ILE A 18 15.46 -5.17 -13.68
CA ILE A 18 14.07 -4.97 -13.36
C ILE A 18 13.43 -4.12 -14.45
N VAL A 19 12.34 -4.61 -15.04
CA VAL A 19 11.59 -3.91 -16.10
C VAL A 19 10.27 -3.41 -15.55
N GLY A 20 10.12 -2.10 -15.45
CA GLY A 20 8.97 -1.41 -14.90
C GLY A 20 9.24 -0.74 -13.56
N ALA A 21 9.32 0.58 -13.57
CA ALA A 21 9.59 1.42 -12.39
C ALA A 21 8.29 1.97 -11.76
N GLY A 22 7.27 1.14 -11.63
CA GLY A 22 6.17 1.36 -10.70
C GLY A 22 6.58 1.05 -9.26
N VAL A 23 5.70 1.26 -8.29
CA VAL A 23 6.00 1.07 -6.84
C VAL A 23 6.58 -0.32 -6.53
N ASN A 24 6.09 -1.38 -7.18
CA ASN A 24 6.59 -2.74 -6.96
C ASN A 24 8.01 -2.92 -7.52
N GLY A 25 8.28 -2.41 -8.74
CA GLY A 25 9.63 -2.49 -9.32
C GLY A 25 10.64 -1.70 -8.50
N ILE A 26 10.28 -0.50 -8.04
CA ILE A 26 11.13 0.33 -7.18
C ILE A 26 11.36 -0.34 -5.82
N ALA A 27 10.33 -0.96 -5.21
CA ALA A 27 10.51 -1.69 -3.96
C ALA A 27 11.42 -2.91 -4.13
N THR A 28 11.28 -3.66 -5.22
CA THR A 28 12.16 -4.80 -5.56
C THR A 28 13.59 -4.33 -5.81
N PHE A 29 13.76 -3.23 -6.55
CA PHE A 29 15.05 -2.59 -6.79
C PHE A 29 15.77 -2.25 -5.48
N ARG A 30 15.05 -1.61 -4.54
CA ARG A 30 15.60 -1.27 -3.23
C ARG A 30 15.97 -2.52 -2.44
N ASP A 31 15.10 -3.52 -2.39
CA ASP A 31 15.37 -4.74 -1.63
C ASP A 31 16.59 -5.50 -2.13
N LEU A 32 16.71 -5.68 -3.44
CA LEU A 32 17.86 -6.33 -4.07
C LEU A 32 19.16 -5.52 -3.88
N ALA A 33 19.12 -4.22 -4.06
CA ALA A 33 20.27 -3.35 -3.85
C ALA A 33 20.78 -3.38 -2.41
N LEU A 34 19.88 -3.40 -1.42
CA LEU A 34 20.22 -3.52 0.00
C LEU A 34 20.81 -4.90 0.35
N ASN A 35 20.58 -5.91 -0.48
CA ASN A 35 21.20 -7.23 -0.41
C ASN A 35 22.42 -7.38 -1.34
N ASP A 36 23.06 -6.25 -1.70
CA ASP A 36 24.30 -6.15 -2.45
C ASP A 36 24.27 -6.68 -3.90
N ALA A 37 23.08 -6.93 -4.48
CA ALA A 37 22.93 -7.26 -5.89
C ALA A 37 23.24 -6.04 -6.78
N LYS A 38 23.90 -6.25 -7.92
CA LYS A 38 24.10 -5.23 -8.96
C LYS A 38 22.85 -5.12 -9.82
N VAL A 39 22.04 -4.10 -9.59
CA VAL A 39 20.68 -3.98 -10.12
C VAL A 39 20.54 -2.79 -11.05
N LEU A 40 19.92 -3.03 -12.20
CA LEU A 40 19.43 -1.96 -13.08
C LEU A 40 17.89 -1.99 -13.10
N LEU A 41 17.27 -0.88 -12.76
CA LEU A 41 15.84 -0.65 -12.92
C LEU A 41 15.59 0.19 -14.17
N ILE A 42 14.72 -0.28 -15.07
CA ILE A 42 14.35 0.49 -16.26
C ILE A 42 12.82 0.66 -16.37
N ASP A 43 12.41 1.76 -16.98
CA ASP A 43 11.05 1.97 -17.43
C ASP A 43 11.02 2.60 -18.83
N ARG A 44 10.08 2.18 -19.67
CA ARG A 44 9.87 2.76 -21.01
C ARG A 44 9.33 4.18 -20.99
N ALA A 45 8.67 4.56 -19.90
CA ALA A 45 8.12 5.89 -19.64
C ALA A 45 8.82 6.52 -18.42
N ASP A 46 8.23 7.51 -17.81
CA ASP A 46 8.75 8.10 -16.59
C ASP A 46 8.50 7.20 -15.36
N PHE A 47 9.28 7.36 -14.31
CA PHE A 47 9.14 6.61 -13.07
C PHE A 47 7.76 6.81 -12.46
N ALA A 48 7.17 5.73 -11.96
CA ALA A 48 5.86 5.68 -11.31
C ALA A 48 4.68 6.21 -12.16
N SER A 49 4.84 6.46 -13.45
CA SER A 49 3.86 7.09 -14.34
C SER A 49 2.65 6.21 -14.70
N GLY A 50 2.69 4.92 -14.41
CA GLY A 50 1.63 3.96 -14.73
C GLY A 50 0.56 3.83 -13.63
N ALA A 51 0.23 2.58 -13.28
CA ALA A 51 -0.76 2.26 -12.25
C ALA A 51 -0.44 2.86 -10.87
N SER A 52 0.83 3.11 -10.56
CA SER A 52 1.24 3.71 -9.29
C SER A 52 0.76 5.16 -9.14
N ALA A 53 0.76 5.96 -10.22
CA ALA A 53 0.19 7.30 -10.24
C ALA A 53 -1.34 7.31 -10.26
N ALA A 54 -1.95 6.32 -10.93
CA ALA A 54 -3.40 6.23 -11.12
C ALA A 54 -4.12 5.45 -10.01
N SER A 55 -3.40 5.01 -8.97
CA SER A 55 -3.99 4.26 -7.86
C SER A 55 -4.72 5.18 -6.87
N SER A 56 -5.62 4.59 -6.07
CA SER A 56 -6.17 5.29 -4.91
C SER A 56 -5.04 5.63 -3.92
N PRO A 57 -4.83 6.92 -3.57
CA PRO A 57 -3.70 7.35 -2.75
C PRO A 57 -3.91 7.00 -1.27
N MET A 58 -4.11 5.71 -0.98
CA MET A 58 -4.40 5.20 0.35
C MET A 58 -3.66 3.90 0.65
N ALA A 59 -2.84 3.92 1.69
CA ALA A 59 -2.29 2.72 2.29
C ALA A 59 -3.29 2.17 3.31
N HIS A 60 -4.12 1.21 2.89
CA HIS A 60 -5.14 0.63 3.75
C HIS A 60 -4.64 -0.63 4.47
N GLY A 61 -5.07 -0.80 5.72
CA GLY A 61 -4.76 -2.01 6.50
C GLY A 61 -5.70 -3.20 6.22
N GLY A 62 -6.56 -3.10 5.20
CA GLY A 62 -7.34 -4.23 4.73
C GLY A 62 -8.44 -4.72 5.68
N ILE A 63 -9.07 -3.85 6.46
CA ILE A 63 -10.09 -4.21 7.44
C ILE A 63 -11.21 -5.11 6.88
N ARG A 64 -11.53 -4.99 5.58
CA ARG A 64 -12.53 -5.84 4.91
C ARG A 64 -12.13 -7.31 4.88
N TYR A 65 -10.84 -7.61 4.84
CA TYR A 65 -10.33 -8.99 4.81
C TYR A 65 -10.52 -9.73 6.15
N LEU A 66 -10.70 -8.99 7.27
CA LEU A 66 -11.07 -9.61 8.56
C LEU A 66 -12.36 -10.41 8.47
N GLU A 67 -13.25 -10.03 7.57
CA GLU A 67 -14.55 -10.66 7.38
C GLU A 67 -14.47 -12.01 6.69
N ASN A 68 -13.41 -12.20 5.90
CA ASN A 68 -13.12 -13.45 5.22
C ASN A 68 -12.17 -14.32 6.06
N GLY A 69 -11.85 -13.91 7.30
CA GLY A 69 -10.93 -14.65 8.17
C GLY A 69 -9.45 -14.50 7.79
N GLU A 70 -9.10 -13.60 6.88
CA GLU A 70 -7.74 -13.41 6.39
C GLU A 70 -6.88 -12.58 7.37
N PHE A 71 -6.79 -13.02 8.61
CA PHE A 71 -6.08 -12.30 9.68
C PHE A 71 -4.60 -12.07 9.39
N ARG A 72 -3.96 -13.01 8.70
CA ARG A 72 -2.55 -12.87 8.31
C ARG A 72 -2.37 -11.70 7.36
N LEU A 73 -3.19 -11.63 6.31
CA LEU A 73 -3.14 -10.56 5.31
C LEU A 73 -3.38 -9.18 5.95
N VAL A 74 -4.38 -9.08 6.85
CA VAL A 74 -4.66 -7.83 7.57
C VAL A 74 -3.50 -7.43 8.46
N ARG A 75 -2.90 -8.38 9.18
CA ARG A 75 -1.74 -8.09 10.02
C ARG A 75 -0.54 -7.57 9.21
N GLU A 76 -0.24 -8.20 8.08
CA GLU A 76 0.82 -7.79 7.16
C GLU A 76 0.52 -6.39 6.60
N ALA A 77 -0.68 -6.15 6.06
CA ALA A 77 -1.09 -4.85 5.50
C ALA A 77 -1.02 -3.72 6.54
N VAL A 78 -1.47 -3.97 7.77
CA VAL A 78 -1.40 -3.00 8.87
C VAL A 78 0.05 -2.69 9.25
N GLN A 79 0.93 -3.69 9.26
CA GLN A 79 2.35 -3.50 9.55
C GLN A 79 3.03 -2.65 8.48
N GLU A 80 2.76 -2.93 7.20
CA GLU A 80 3.32 -2.14 6.09
C GLU A 80 2.79 -0.70 6.10
N ARG A 81 1.49 -0.49 6.29
CA ARG A 81 0.93 0.86 6.48
C ARG A 81 1.65 1.61 7.61
N ASN A 82 1.87 0.96 8.75
CA ASN A 82 2.53 1.57 9.88
C ASN A 82 4.00 1.90 9.59
N ARG A 83 4.71 1.05 8.85
CA ARG A 83 6.07 1.34 8.36
C ARG A 83 6.08 2.58 7.47
N MET A 84 5.13 2.70 6.54
CA MET A 84 5.01 3.89 5.69
C MET A 84 4.75 5.16 6.51
N LEU A 85 3.86 5.11 7.52
CA LEU A 85 3.59 6.22 8.42
C LEU A 85 4.82 6.64 9.25
N LEU A 86 5.71 5.71 9.58
CA LEU A 86 6.94 5.99 10.34
C LEU A 86 8.07 6.48 9.44
N ASN A 87 8.25 5.84 8.28
CA ASN A 87 9.40 6.08 7.41
C ASN A 87 9.20 7.26 6.46
N ALA A 88 7.95 7.57 6.09
CA ALA A 88 7.62 8.69 5.20
C ALA A 88 6.51 9.59 5.78
N PRO A 89 6.67 10.15 7.01
CA PRO A 89 5.63 10.94 7.67
C PRO A 89 5.31 12.26 6.96
N HIS A 90 6.17 12.72 6.07
CA HIS A 90 5.97 13.92 5.26
C HIS A 90 4.99 13.66 4.09
N ILE A 91 4.87 12.41 3.62
CA ILE A 91 3.99 12.02 2.52
C ILE A 91 2.81 11.17 3.01
N VAL A 92 3.03 10.28 3.99
CA VAL A 92 2.00 9.36 4.49
C VAL A 92 1.48 9.83 5.84
N LYS A 93 0.18 10.14 5.91
CA LYS A 93 -0.48 10.68 7.10
C LYS A 93 -1.65 9.81 7.56
N PRO A 94 -1.98 9.77 8.87
CA PRO A 94 -3.17 9.07 9.33
C PRO A 94 -4.44 9.59 8.66
N LEU A 95 -5.21 8.70 8.06
CA LEU A 95 -6.48 8.98 7.38
C LEU A 95 -7.65 8.47 8.23
N PRO A 96 -8.45 9.32 8.87
CA PRO A 96 -9.65 8.89 9.57
C PRO A 96 -10.70 8.39 8.57
N THR A 97 -11.08 7.14 8.70
CA THR A 97 -12.11 6.50 7.88
C THR A 97 -13.31 6.15 8.74
N THR A 98 -14.48 6.71 8.43
CA THR A 98 -15.70 6.55 9.22
C THR A 98 -16.73 5.69 8.49
N LEU A 99 -17.17 4.63 9.15
CA LEU A 99 -18.22 3.71 8.66
C LEU A 99 -19.55 4.02 9.34
N PRO A 100 -20.60 4.32 8.60
CA PRO A 100 -21.96 4.39 9.14
C PRO A 100 -22.51 2.98 9.40
N ILE A 101 -23.16 2.78 10.53
CA ILE A 101 -23.70 1.50 10.98
C ILE A 101 -25.18 1.66 11.28
N PHE A 102 -26.01 0.85 10.61
CA PHE A 102 -27.48 0.96 10.68
C PHE A 102 -28.13 -0.08 11.61
N LYS A 103 -27.44 -1.18 11.91
CA LYS A 103 -27.96 -2.28 12.74
C LYS A 103 -27.00 -2.62 13.88
N THR A 104 -27.54 -3.01 15.05
CA THR A 104 -26.73 -3.33 16.24
C THR A 104 -26.19 -4.77 16.19
N PHE A 105 -27.04 -5.74 15.88
CA PHE A 105 -26.77 -7.18 16.00
C PHE A 105 -26.74 -7.95 14.67
N SER A 106 -26.87 -7.28 13.53
CA SER A 106 -26.84 -7.95 12.23
C SER A 106 -25.50 -8.65 11.99
N GLY A 107 -25.53 -9.86 11.42
CA GLY A 107 -24.33 -10.62 11.06
C GLY A 107 -23.74 -11.49 12.18
N LEU A 108 -24.27 -11.44 13.40
CA LEU A 108 -23.72 -12.22 14.53
C LEU A 108 -23.85 -13.72 14.31
N LEU A 109 -24.97 -14.17 13.75
CA LEU A 109 -25.21 -15.59 13.43
C LEU A 109 -24.56 -16.03 12.12
N ASN A 110 -24.34 -15.09 11.19
CA ASN A 110 -23.73 -15.38 9.89
C ASN A 110 -22.20 -15.25 9.91
N ALA A 111 -21.61 -14.56 10.90
CA ALA A 111 -20.18 -14.39 11.01
C ALA A 111 -19.40 -15.72 11.15
N PRO A 112 -19.82 -16.69 11.99
CA PRO A 112 -19.19 -18.01 12.06
C PRO A 112 -19.33 -18.80 10.76
N LEU A 113 -20.53 -18.76 10.13
CA LEU A 113 -20.80 -19.49 8.88
C LEU A 113 -20.02 -18.93 7.68
N LYS A 114 -19.80 -17.62 7.67
CA LYS A 114 -18.95 -16.96 6.67
C LYS A 114 -17.47 -17.24 6.91
N PHE A 115 -17.05 -17.31 8.16
CA PHE A 115 -15.70 -17.70 8.57
C PHE A 115 -15.31 -19.10 8.06
N PHE A 116 -16.29 -20.02 8.00
CA PHE A 116 -16.10 -21.37 7.45
C PHE A 116 -16.41 -21.49 5.96
N ASN A 117 -16.54 -20.37 5.22
CA ASN A 117 -16.88 -20.35 3.79
C ASN A 117 -18.21 -21.04 3.41
N ILE A 118 -19.15 -21.13 4.32
CA ILE A 118 -20.45 -21.83 4.11
C ILE A 118 -21.50 -20.88 3.51
N LEU A 119 -21.34 -19.55 3.60
CA LEU A 119 -22.30 -18.55 3.14
C LEU A 119 -21.63 -17.39 2.40
N ASP A 120 -22.02 -17.18 1.14
CA ASP A 120 -21.43 -16.19 0.23
C ASP A 120 -22.29 -14.93 0.02
N ARG A 121 -23.28 -14.68 0.89
CA ARG A 121 -24.16 -13.51 0.74
C ARG A 121 -23.64 -12.27 1.48
N PRO A 122 -23.60 -11.09 0.80
CA PRO A 122 -23.31 -9.82 1.47
C PRO A 122 -24.37 -9.58 2.55
N SER A 123 -24.00 -9.53 3.81
CA SER A 123 -24.89 -9.18 4.90
C SER A 123 -24.52 -7.84 5.52
N GLU A 124 -25.52 -7.01 5.82
CA GLU A 124 -25.30 -5.80 6.60
C GLU A 124 -24.71 -6.16 7.97
N ARG A 125 -23.67 -5.49 8.36
CA ARG A 125 -22.94 -5.77 9.60
C ARG A 125 -23.44 -4.94 10.74
N GLY A 126 -23.68 -5.61 11.85
CA GLY A 126 -24.05 -4.93 13.09
C GLY A 126 -22.84 -4.30 13.78
N ALA A 127 -23.14 -3.33 14.63
CA ALA A 127 -22.14 -2.57 15.41
C ALA A 127 -21.18 -3.48 16.21
N LEU A 128 -21.66 -4.61 16.71
CA LEU A 128 -20.86 -5.52 17.52
C LEU A 128 -19.77 -6.21 16.71
N VAL A 129 -20.12 -6.71 15.52
CA VAL A 129 -19.14 -7.38 14.63
C VAL A 129 -18.06 -6.40 14.17
N ILE A 130 -18.48 -5.18 13.79
CA ILE A 130 -17.56 -4.10 13.40
C ILE A 130 -16.63 -3.74 14.57
N LYS A 131 -17.18 -3.59 15.78
CA LYS A 131 -16.39 -3.26 16.97
C LYS A 131 -15.32 -4.32 17.27
N ILE A 132 -15.69 -5.60 17.20
CA ILE A 132 -14.72 -6.70 17.40
C ILE A 132 -13.61 -6.64 16.34
N GLY A 133 -13.96 -6.46 15.07
CA GLY A 133 -12.99 -6.30 13.99
C GLY A 133 -12.03 -5.12 14.21
N LEU A 134 -12.55 -3.97 14.65
CA LEU A 134 -11.74 -2.79 14.97
C LEU A 134 -10.84 -2.99 16.21
N MET A 135 -11.29 -3.74 17.20
CA MET A 135 -10.45 -4.10 18.37
C MET A 135 -9.27 -4.98 17.95
N LEU A 136 -9.49 -5.94 17.05
CA LEU A 136 -8.41 -6.75 16.47
C LEU A 136 -7.45 -5.90 15.63
N TYR A 137 -8.00 -5.00 14.82
CA TYR A 137 -7.22 -4.05 14.02
C TYR A 137 -6.33 -3.16 14.88
N ASP A 138 -6.84 -2.62 15.98
CA ASP A 138 -6.06 -1.87 16.96
C ASP A 138 -4.99 -2.72 17.65
N ALA A 139 -5.29 -4.00 17.93
CA ALA A 139 -4.33 -4.91 18.53
C ALA A 139 -3.10 -5.11 17.62
N PHE A 140 -3.28 -5.16 16.30
CA PHE A 140 -2.19 -5.28 15.34
C PHE A 140 -1.34 -4.00 15.25
N THR A 141 -1.92 -2.82 15.55
CA THR A 141 -1.20 -1.52 15.53
C THR A 141 -0.59 -1.14 16.87
N ARG A 142 -0.95 -1.83 17.96
CA ARG A 142 -0.67 -1.43 19.35
C ARG A 142 0.81 -1.18 19.64
N LYS A 143 1.71 -1.95 19.03
CA LYS A 143 3.16 -1.83 19.29
C LYS A 143 3.76 -0.55 18.71
N GLN A 144 3.27 -0.08 17.57
CA GLN A 144 3.88 1.02 16.81
C GLN A 144 3.25 2.39 17.11
N LYS A 145 2.03 2.45 17.66
CA LYS A 145 1.31 3.68 18.05
C LYS A 145 1.28 4.78 16.96
N THR A 146 1.26 4.38 15.69
CA THR A 146 1.32 5.29 14.54
C THR A 146 0.02 6.02 14.27
N VAL A 147 -1.10 5.46 14.74
CA VAL A 147 -2.46 6.00 14.54
C VAL A 147 -3.25 5.97 15.85
N PRO A 148 -4.25 6.86 16.00
CA PRO A 148 -5.17 6.79 17.12
C PRO A 148 -5.97 5.49 17.14
N LYS A 149 -6.49 5.11 18.31
CA LYS A 149 -7.42 3.98 18.43
C LYS A 149 -8.74 4.29 17.75
N HIS A 150 -9.44 3.22 17.32
CA HIS A 150 -10.77 3.37 16.78
C HIS A 150 -11.75 4.02 17.78
N GLN A 151 -12.73 4.73 17.26
CA GLN A 151 -13.79 5.38 18.03
C GLN A 151 -15.15 4.94 17.51
N VAL A 152 -16.06 4.61 18.43
CA VAL A 152 -17.46 4.32 18.09
C VAL A 152 -18.36 5.35 18.76
N LEU A 153 -19.17 6.04 17.96
CA LEU A 153 -20.15 7.03 18.42
C LEU A 153 -21.57 6.50 18.26
N SER A 154 -22.46 6.85 19.21
CA SER A 154 -23.90 6.59 19.08
C SER A 154 -24.52 7.47 17.99
N GLY A 155 -25.65 7.06 17.40
CA GLY A 155 -26.31 7.77 16.30
C GLY A 155 -26.55 9.25 16.59
N LYS A 156 -27.03 9.61 17.80
CA LYS A 156 -27.20 11.02 18.19
C LYS A 156 -25.88 11.82 18.12
N LYS A 157 -24.80 11.28 18.68
CA LYS A 157 -23.47 11.93 18.62
C LYS A 157 -22.92 11.94 17.19
N SER A 158 -23.16 10.88 16.41
CA SER A 158 -22.76 10.79 15.03
C SER A 158 -23.41 11.88 14.17
N LEU A 159 -24.73 12.10 14.30
CA LEU A 159 -25.46 13.12 13.56
C LEU A 159 -25.10 14.56 13.97
N ILE A 160 -24.70 14.77 15.22
CA ILE A 160 -24.14 16.06 15.65
C ILE A 160 -22.78 16.33 14.98
N HIS A 161 -21.98 15.29 14.87
CA HIS A 161 -20.63 15.42 14.30
C HIS A 161 -20.64 15.47 12.76
N TRP A 162 -21.55 14.71 12.14
CA TRP A 162 -21.74 14.63 10.68
C TRP A 162 -23.22 14.82 10.35
N ASN A 163 -23.66 16.07 10.22
CA ASN A 163 -25.06 16.46 10.02
C ASN A 163 -25.66 16.01 8.66
N LEU A 164 -24.81 15.64 7.69
CA LEU A 164 -25.23 15.15 6.37
C LEU A 164 -25.40 13.63 6.32
N LEU A 165 -25.15 12.90 7.42
CA LEU A 165 -25.38 11.47 7.45
C LEU A 165 -26.88 11.16 7.42
N ASN A 166 -27.23 9.99 6.87
CA ASN A 166 -28.59 9.47 6.90
C ASN A 166 -29.09 9.38 8.36
N PRO A 167 -30.24 9.96 8.68
CA PRO A 167 -30.81 9.96 10.04
C PRO A 167 -31.03 8.56 10.66
N SER A 168 -31.13 7.51 9.85
CA SER A 168 -31.29 6.13 10.31
C SER A 168 -29.99 5.50 10.86
N VAL A 169 -28.85 6.21 10.81
CA VAL A 169 -27.57 5.76 11.36
C VAL A 169 -27.70 5.57 12.88
N ARG A 170 -27.40 4.36 13.35
CA ARG A 170 -27.41 4.02 14.77
C ARG A 170 -26.05 4.24 15.46
N TYR A 171 -24.97 4.03 14.73
CA TYR A 171 -23.60 4.25 15.20
C TYR A 171 -22.72 4.68 14.03
N THR A 172 -21.60 5.32 14.35
CA THR A 172 -20.46 5.43 13.44
C THR A 172 -19.24 4.82 14.10
N ALA A 173 -18.40 4.17 13.29
CA ALA A 173 -17.13 3.65 13.74
C ALA A 173 -16.01 4.29 12.89
N THR A 174 -15.11 5.01 13.55
CA THR A 174 -13.94 5.64 12.91
C THR A 174 -12.69 4.85 13.25
N TYR A 175 -11.93 4.48 12.24
CA TYR A 175 -10.61 3.88 12.33
C TYR A 175 -9.64 4.65 11.43
N TYR A 176 -8.38 4.27 11.40
CA TYR A 176 -7.37 5.04 10.68
C TYR A 176 -6.62 4.16 9.69
N ASP A 177 -6.52 4.63 8.46
CA ASP A 177 -5.62 4.14 7.43
C ASP A 177 -4.50 5.15 7.17
N GLY A 178 -3.74 5.00 6.08
CA GLY A 178 -2.73 5.97 5.66
C GLY A 178 -3.18 6.71 4.41
N ALA A 179 -3.24 8.03 4.43
CA ALA A 179 -3.34 8.83 3.21
C ALA A 179 -1.94 9.04 2.64
N ILE A 180 -1.75 8.76 1.37
CA ILE A 180 -0.52 9.05 0.62
C ILE A 180 -0.78 10.32 -0.18
N THR A 181 -0.19 11.45 0.21
CA THR A 181 -0.49 12.74 -0.44
C THR A 181 0.12 12.86 -1.82
N GLU A 182 1.26 12.24 -2.05
CA GLU A 182 2.05 12.30 -3.28
C GLU A 182 2.65 10.92 -3.58
N PRO A 183 1.89 9.98 -4.17
CA PRO A 183 2.35 8.60 -4.37
C PRO A 183 3.54 8.50 -5.34
N GLU A 184 3.61 9.33 -6.37
CA GLU A 184 4.73 9.37 -7.30
C GLU A 184 6.00 9.84 -6.60
N ARG A 185 5.91 10.85 -5.77
CA ARG A 185 7.02 11.35 -4.97
C ARG A 185 7.54 10.30 -4.00
N LEU A 186 6.64 9.56 -3.34
CA LEU A 186 7.04 8.46 -2.44
C LEU A 186 7.87 7.41 -3.20
N ALA A 187 7.45 7.05 -4.41
CA ALA A 187 8.15 6.10 -5.26
C ALA A 187 9.53 6.63 -5.70
N VAL A 188 9.59 7.88 -6.16
CA VAL A 188 10.85 8.51 -6.60
C VAL A 188 11.82 8.72 -5.42
N GLU A 189 11.36 9.12 -4.24
CA GLU A 189 12.21 9.24 -3.05
C GLU A 189 12.81 7.88 -2.67
N MET A 190 12.04 6.78 -2.71
CA MET A 190 12.56 5.42 -2.48
C MET A 190 13.66 5.04 -3.48
N LEU A 191 13.50 5.42 -4.75
CA LEU A 191 14.48 5.17 -5.80
C LEU A 191 15.77 5.96 -5.53
N LEU A 192 15.66 7.27 -5.34
CA LEU A 192 16.81 8.16 -5.10
C LEU A 192 17.57 7.81 -3.83
N ASP A 193 16.87 7.45 -2.75
CA ASP A 193 17.50 6.98 -1.52
C ASP A 193 18.30 5.69 -1.77
N THR A 194 17.79 4.80 -2.61
CA THR A 194 18.47 3.55 -2.95
C THR A 194 19.76 3.82 -3.73
N GLU A 195 19.70 4.64 -4.79
CA GLU A 195 20.89 5.01 -5.58
C GLU A 195 21.95 5.74 -4.72
N LYS A 196 21.50 6.57 -3.78
CA LYS A 196 22.40 7.28 -2.86
C LYS A 196 23.11 6.36 -1.86
N GLU A 197 22.39 5.34 -1.37
CA GLU A 197 22.91 4.40 -0.37
C GLU A 197 23.75 3.28 -1.00
N ARG A 198 23.57 2.99 -2.30
CA ARG A 198 24.12 1.82 -2.99
C ARG A 198 24.63 2.13 -4.39
N GLU A 199 25.94 2.15 -4.56
CA GLU A 199 26.61 2.39 -5.85
C GLU A 199 26.33 1.29 -6.90
N ASN A 200 25.94 0.09 -6.46
CA ASN A 200 25.59 -1.05 -7.31
C ASN A 200 24.13 -0.98 -7.85
N ALA A 201 23.39 0.06 -7.52
CA ALA A 201 21.99 0.25 -7.93
C ALA A 201 21.85 1.46 -8.86
N GLN A 202 21.32 1.24 -10.05
CA GLN A 202 21.10 2.28 -11.05
C GLN A 202 19.69 2.22 -11.61
N ALA A 203 19.07 3.36 -11.89
CA ALA A 203 17.76 3.45 -12.49
C ALA A 203 17.73 4.37 -13.70
N LEU A 204 17.02 3.95 -14.75
CA LEU A 204 16.86 4.71 -16.00
C LEU A 204 15.40 4.66 -16.47
N ASN A 205 14.82 5.83 -16.63
CA ASN A 205 13.54 6.01 -17.32
C ASN A 205 13.76 6.14 -18.84
N TYR A 206 12.68 6.03 -19.62
CA TYR A 206 12.69 6.08 -21.09
C TYR A 206 13.66 5.07 -21.73
N LEU A 207 13.71 3.88 -21.14
CA LEU A 207 14.52 2.76 -21.64
C LEU A 207 13.66 1.50 -21.72
N SER A 208 13.53 0.92 -22.90
CA SER A 208 12.70 -0.25 -23.16
C SER A 208 13.54 -1.51 -23.33
N LEU A 209 13.05 -2.64 -22.80
CA LEU A 209 13.52 -3.97 -23.15
C LEU A 209 12.90 -4.37 -24.49
N VAL A 210 13.72 -4.54 -25.54
CA VAL A 210 13.23 -4.87 -26.90
C VAL A 210 13.58 -6.29 -27.34
N GLY A 211 14.44 -6.99 -26.61
CA GLY A 211 14.82 -8.36 -26.90
C GLY A 211 15.89 -8.89 -25.96
N GLY A 212 16.27 -10.13 -26.14
CA GLY A 212 17.35 -10.76 -25.37
C GLY A 212 17.54 -12.23 -25.75
N LYS A 213 18.63 -12.80 -25.29
CA LYS A 213 18.99 -14.22 -25.29
C LYS A 213 19.39 -14.61 -23.86
N MET A 214 19.79 -15.87 -23.67
CA MET A 214 20.12 -16.36 -22.32
C MET A 214 21.18 -15.51 -21.59
N ASP A 215 22.13 -14.96 -22.33
CA ASP A 215 23.29 -14.27 -21.72
C ASP A 215 23.26 -12.74 -21.85
N PHE A 216 22.29 -12.19 -22.60
CA PHE A 216 22.18 -10.74 -22.77
C PHE A 216 20.77 -10.27 -23.08
N VAL A 217 20.51 -9.01 -22.76
CA VAL A 217 19.28 -8.29 -23.11
C VAL A 217 19.61 -7.12 -24.02
N THR A 218 18.66 -6.76 -24.88
CA THR A 218 18.78 -5.59 -25.76
C THR A 218 17.83 -4.52 -25.26
N LEU A 219 18.40 -3.36 -24.93
CA LEU A 219 17.65 -2.19 -24.50
C LEU A 219 17.64 -1.14 -25.60
N LYS A 220 16.51 -0.43 -25.72
CA LYS A 220 16.34 0.71 -26.62
C LYS A 220 16.15 1.97 -25.82
N ASP A 221 16.92 3.00 -26.11
CA ASP A 221 16.70 4.34 -25.58
C ASP A 221 15.54 5.00 -26.36
N GLU A 222 14.48 5.42 -25.67
CA GLU A 222 13.30 6.03 -26.28
C GLU A 222 13.48 7.53 -26.49
N LEU A 223 14.59 8.14 -26.06
CA LEU A 223 14.90 9.55 -26.23
C LEU A 223 15.84 9.86 -27.41
N THR A 224 16.40 8.84 -28.07
CA THR A 224 17.37 9.00 -29.18
C THR A 224 16.95 8.30 -30.46
#